data_5cc8bcae5b3c32a3870f819bd61375c5
#
_entry.id   5cc8bcae5b3c32a3870f819bd61375c5
#
_cell.length_a   1.000
_cell.length_b   1.000
_cell.length_c   1.000
_cell.angle_alpha   90.00
_cell.angle_beta   90.00
_cell.angle_gamma   90.00
#
_symmetry.space_group_name_H-M   'P 1'
#
loop_
_entity.id
_entity.type
_entity.pdbx_description
1 polymer ?
#
loop_
_entity_poly.entity_id
_entity_poly.type
_entity_poly.pdbx_seq_one_letter_code
_entity_poly.pdbx_strand_id
1 'polypeptide(L)'
;MKEPGRLKQMYQVFNMTRRYDSTAIWWMLLAFLGPIALGIGLGLIFSQDNIIGLLLWIVAGILGGVLLFLVVLGRRAEKAAYSQIDGQPGAVGAVLKSSLRRGWTASEMPVAVSPRTQDAVYRAVGNGGVVLIGEGPATRTQKMLEDERRRVARILPNVTVTFLHVGPDEDAVPLHKLARRMSRLKRSLNKAEVHAVSNRLSSLGKNGLPIPKGIDPMKVRAPRPR
;
A
#
# COMPACT_ATOMS: atom_id res chain seq x y z
N MET A 1 25.86 14.78 -0.92
CA MET A 1 25.70 14.20 0.43
C MET A 1 25.87 12.70 0.32
N LYS A 2 26.77 12.08 1.11
CA LYS A 2 26.96 10.63 1.13
C LYS A 2 25.73 9.98 1.79
N GLU A 3 25.08 9.04 1.10
CA GLU A 3 23.98 8.27 1.67
C GLU A 3 24.45 7.55 2.94
N PRO A 4 23.66 7.58 4.01
CA PRO A 4 24.03 6.88 5.25
C PRO A 4 24.10 5.38 4.99
N GLY A 5 25.13 4.72 5.53
CA GLY A 5 25.32 3.28 5.36
C GLY A 5 24.09 2.47 5.79
N ARG A 6 23.87 1.29 5.21
CA ARG A 6 22.69 0.43 5.44
C ARG A 6 22.38 0.18 6.92
N LEU A 7 23.39 -0.02 7.74
CA LEU A 7 23.21 -0.20 9.20
C LEU A 7 22.66 1.06 9.88
N LYS A 8 23.13 2.24 9.47
CA LYS A 8 22.65 3.51 9.99
C LYS A 8 21.19 3.77 9.58
N GLN A 9 20.81 3.38 8.35
CA GLN A 9 19.43 3.43 7.89
C GLN A 9 18.54 2.49 8.72
N MET A 10 18.96 1.26 8.99
CA MET A 10 18.22 0.32 9.84
C MET A 10 18.06 0.86 11.27
N TYR A 11 19.09 1.47 11.84
CA TYR A 11 19.02 2.09 13.16
C TYR A 11 18.05 3.28 13.19
N GLN A 12 18.02 4.10 12.14
CA GLN A 12 17.04 5.20 12.00
C GLN A 12 15.61 4.68 11.92
N VAL A 13 15.37 3.63 11.14
CA VAL A 13 14.06 2.96 11.01
C VAL A 13 13.64 2.37 12.37
N PHE A 14 14.54 1.73 13.09
CA PHE A 14 14.29 1.20 14.43
C PHE A 14 13.87 2.31 15.41
N ASN A 15 14.63 3.41 15.48
CA ASN A 15 14.32 4.54 16.36
C ASN A 15 12.99 5.20 16.02
N MET A 16 12.68 5.33 14.74
CA MET A 16 11.41 5.86 14.29
C MET A 16 10.25 4.93 14.72
N THR A 17 10.38 3.62 14.50
CA THR A 17 9.37 2.64 14.89
C THR A 17 9.12 2.62 16.39
N ARG A 18 10.19 2.73 17.20
CA ARG A 18 10.10 2.80 18.66
C ARG A 18 9.31 4.00 19.16
N ARG A 19 9.40 5.15 18.49
CA ARG A 19 8.67 6.37 18.88
C ARG A 19 7.17 6.27 18.63
N TYR A 20 6.76 5.51 17.60
CA TYR A 20 5.35 5.37 17.22
C TYR A 20 4.66 4.16 17.86
N ASP A 21 5.39 3.12 18.21
CA ASP A 21 4.83 1.89 18.76
C ASP A 21 5.73 1.36 19.89
N SER A 22 5.40 1.67 21.13
CA SER A 22 6.14 1.22 22.30
C SER A 22 6.13 -0.30 22.46
N THR A 23 5.10 -0.97 21.93
CA THR A 23 4.99 -2.44 21.99
C THR A 23 5.86 -3.14 20.95
N ALA A 24 6.38 -2.40 19.95
CA ALA A 24 7.22 -2.97 18.90
C ALA A 24 8.47 -3.64 19.44
N ILE A 25 9.06 -3.09 20.52
CA ILE A 25 10.29 -3.63 21.14
C ILE A 25 10.07 -5.04 21.66
N TRP A 26 8.96 -5.28 22.36
CA TRP A 26 8.65 -6.60 22.91
C TRP A 26 8.46 -7.65 21.83
N TRP A 27 7.76 -7.29 20.74
CA TRP A 27 7.59 -8.18 19.60
C TRP A 27 8.91 -8.45 18.86
N MET A 28 9.80 -7.46 18.75
CA MET A 28 11.12 -7.63 18.15
C MET A 28 12.00 -8.52 19.01
N LEU A 29 11.99 -8.33 20.35
CA LEU A 29 12.71 -9.19 21.30
C LEU A 29 12.20 -10.64 21.20
N LEU A 30 10.91 -10.84 21.22
CA LEU A 30 10.31 -12.18 21.10
C LEU A 30 10.66 -12.84 19.77
N ALA A 31 10.62 -12.07 18.67
CA ALA A 31 10.97 -12.56 17.34
C ALA A 31 12.46 -12.93 17.22
N PHE A 32 13.33 -12.27 17.98
CA PHE A 32 14.77 -12.58 18.00
C PHE A 32 15.09 -13.73 18.93
N LEU A 33 14.61 -13.69 20.17
CA LEU A 33 14.95 -14.67 21.20
C LEU A 33 14.20 -16.01 21.04
N GLY A 34 12.98 -15.99 20.49
CA GLY A 34 12.18 -17.20 20.32
C GLY A 34 12.87 -18.27 19.48
N PRO A 35 13.35 -17.99 18.26
CA PRO A 35 14.08 -18.97 17.46
C PRO A 35 15.39 -19.43 18.08
N ILE A 36 16.07 -18.59 18.84
CA ILE A 36 17.30 -18.96 19.57
C ILE A 36 16.97 -19.97 20.65
N ALA A 37 15.94 -19.70 21.45
CA ALA A 37 15.50 -20.62 22.50
C ALA A 37 15.02 -21.95 21.90
N LEU A 38 14.30 -21.92 20.77
CA LEU A 38 13.92 -23.12 20.03
C LEU A 38 15.13 -23.89 19.49
N GLY A 39 16.12 -23.20 18.93
CA GLY A 39 17.36 -23.79 18.44
C GLY A 39 18.13 -24.51 19.53
N ILE A 40 18.27 -23.88 20.71
CA ILE A 40 18.90 -24.48 21.88
C ILE A 40 18.09 -25.70 22.34
N GLY A 41 16.77 -25.58 22.50
CA GLY A 41 15.91 -26.69 22.93
C GLY A 41 15.95 -27.89 22.00
N LEU A 42 15.86 -27.65 20.68
CA LEU A 42 15.97 -28.73 19.68
C LEU A 42 17.37 -29.34 19.65
N GLY A 43 18.42 -28.50 19.80
CA GLY A 43 19.80 -28.98 19.88
C GLY A 43 20.02 -29.90 21.07
N LEU A 44 19.48 -29.58 22.24
CA LEU A 44 19.59 -30.44 23.45
C LEU A 44 18.83 -31.76 23.27
N ILE A 45 17.70 -31.77 22.55
CA ILE A 45 16.89 -32.99 22.34
C ILE A 45 17.54 -33.91 21.28
N PHE A 46 17.98 -33.33 20.14
CA PHE A 46 18.41 -34.12 18.99
C PHE A 46 19.92 -34.33 18.87
N SER A 47 20.75 -33.62 19.68
CA SER A 47 22.20 -33.68 19.59
C SER A 47 22.85 -34.03 20.94
N GLN A 48 22.27 -35.03 21.67
CA GLN A 48 22.63 -35.36 23.05
C GLN A 48 24.14 -35.57 23.28
N ASP A 49 24.86 -36.13 22.29
CA ASP A 49 26.32 -36.41 22.41
C ASP A 49 27.14 -35.72 21.31
N ASN A 50 26.51 -34.86 20.49
CA ASN A 50 27.21 -34.24 19.39
C ASN A 50 27.26 -32.69 19.51
N ILE A 51 28.39 -32.18 19.99
CA ILE A 51 28.62 -30.73 20.16
C ILE A 51 28.46 -29.99 18.81
N ILE A 52 28.87 -30.58 17.70
CA ILE A 52 28.76 -29.96 16.38
C ILE A 52 27.27 -29.81 16.02
N GLY A 53 26.46 -30.83 16.29
CA GLY A 53 25.02 -30.76 16.09
C GLY A 53 24.36 -29.65 16.91
N LEU A 54 24.73 -29.55 18.19
CA LEU A 54 24.24 -28.47 19.08
C LEU A 54 24.59 -27.09 18.54
N LEU A 55 25.86 -26.88 18.13
CA LEU A 55 26.30 -25.62 17.56
C LEU A 55 25.52 -25.24 16.27
N LEU A 56 25.27 -26.22 15.41
CA LEU A 56 24.48 -26.00 14.18
C LEU A 56 23.04 -25.55 14.50
N TRP A 57 22.38 -26.17 15.50
CA TRP A 57 21.06 -25.75 15.94
C TRP A 57 21.04 -24.33 16.52
N ILE A 58 22.06 -23.95 17.29
CA ILE A 58 22.20 -22.61 17.84
C ILE A 58 22.40 -21.59 16.72
N VAL A 59 23.29 -21.87 15.77
CA VAL A 59 23.51 -20.99 14.60
C VAL A 59 22.25 -20.83 13.78
N ALA A 60 21.53 -21.92 13.50
CA ALA A 60 20.24 -21.88 12.80
C ALA A 60 19.22 -21.03 13.57
N GLY A 61 19.16 -21.17 14.91
CA GLY A 61 18.30 -20.35 15.77
C GLY A 61 18.63 -18.86 15.69
N ILE A 62 19.93 -18.50 15.71
CA ILE A 62 20.39 -17.10 15.58
C ILE A 62 20.00 -16.54 14.20
N LEU A 63 20.26 -17.27 13.12
CA LEU A 63 19.91 -16.84 11.75
C LEU A 63 18.39 -16.67 11.61
N GLY A 64 17.61 -17.63 12.13
CA GLY A 64 16.16 -17.54 12.18
C GLY A 64 15.66 -16.34 13.00
N GLY A 65 16.30 -16.07 14.13
CA GLY A 65 16.01 -14.92 14.98
C GLY A 65 16.26 -13.59 14.27
N VAL A 66 17.41 -13.44 13.61
CA VAL A 66 17.73 -12.26 12.80
C VAL A 66 16.71 -12.07 11.69
N LEU A 67 16.35 -13.15 10.98
CA LEU A 67 15.35 -13.09 9.90
C LEU A 67 13.99 -12.63 10.42
N LEU A 68 13.49 -13.24 11.50
CA LEU A 68 12.20 -12.86 12.08
C LEU A 68 12.21 -11.44 12.64
N PHE A 69 13.31 -11.03 13.30
CA PHE A 69 13.49 -9.65 13.76
C PHE A 69 13.34 -8.66 12.58
N LEU A 70 14.03 -8.90 11.47
CA LEU A 70 13.96 -8.03 10.29
C LEU A 70 12.55 -8.00 9.67
N VAL A 71 11.85 -9.12 9.64
CA VAL A 71 10.45 -9.19 9.16
C VAL A 71 9.52 -8.38 10.06
N VAL A 72 9.64 -8.51 11.38
CA VAL A 72 8.83 -7.76 12.35
C VAL A 72 9.15 -6.27 12.27
N LEU A 73 10.43 -5.91 12.23
CA LEU A 73 10.89 -4.53 12.07
C LEU A 73 10.30 -3.90 10.79
N GLY A 74 10.41 -4.58 9.65
CA GLY A 74 9.88 -4.09 8.37
C GLY A 74 8.37 -3.85 8.40
N ARG A 75 7.60 -4.80 8.96
CA ARG A 75 6.13 -4.65 9.08
C ARG A 75 5.72 -3.52 10.02
N ARG A 76 6.44 -3.34 11.11
CA ARG A 76 6.16 -2.26 12.07
C ARG A 76 6.60 -0.90 11.54
N ALA A 77 7.73 -0.85 10.85
CA ALA A 77 8.21 0.36 10.18
C ALA A 77 7.23 0.83 9.08
N GLU A 78 6.71 -0.10 8.27
CA GLU A 78 5.69 0.19 7.28
C GLU A 78 4.43 0.79 7.92
N LYS A 79 3.93 0.17 9.00
CA LYS A 79 2.78 0.70 9.74
C LYS A 79 3.06 2.11 10.29
N ALA A 80 4.25 2.34 10.87
CA ALA A 80 4.65 3.63 11.40
C ALA A 80 4.80 4.70 10.31
N ALA A 81 5.32 4.35 9.14
CA ALA A 81 5.42 5.25 8.00
C ALA A 81 4.04 5.68 7.48
N TYR A 82 3.11 4.74 7.31
CA TYR A 82 1.76 5.05 6.85
C TYR A 82 0.93 5.83 7.89
N SER A 83 1.16 5.61 9.19
CA SER A 83 0.46 6.38 10.23
C SER A 83 0.81 7.87 10.23
N GLN A 84 1.94 8.26 9.63
CA GLN A 84 2.32 9.68 9.52
C GLN A 84 1.55 10.43 8.44
N ILE A 85 1.12 9.73 7.39
CA ILE A 85 0.36 10.30 6.27
C ILE A 85 -1.12 9.95 6.34
N ASP A 86 -1.52 9.11 7.29
CA ASP A 86 -2.92 8.72 7.47
C ASP A 86 -3.78 9.95 7.79
N GLY A 87 -4.90 10.09 7.09
CA GLY A 87 -5.76 11.28 7.18
C GLY A 87 -5.26 12.50 6.40
N GLN A 88 -4.09 12.45 5.75
CA GLN A 88 -3.65 13.54 4.85
C GLN A 88 -4.22 13.33 3.45
N PRO A 89 -4.64 14.39 2.75
CA PRO A 89 -5.08 14.29 1.36
C PRO A 89 -3.98 13.72 0.47
N GLY A 90 -4.33 12.72 -0.35
CA GLY A 90 -3.36 12.05 -1.23
C GLY A 90 -2.66 10.82 -0.64
N ALA A 91 -2.93 10.48 0.61
CA ALA A 91 -2.32 9.32 1.27
C ALA A 91 -2.62 8.00 0.55
N VAL A 92 -3.85 7.83 0.08
CA VAL A 92 -4.25 6.65 -0.72
C VAL A 92 -3.45 6.58 -2.02
N GLY A 93 -3.27 7.71 -2.73
CA GLY A 93 -2.45 7.78 -3.94
C GLY A 93 -1.01 7.34 -3.70
N ALA A 94 -0.39 7.80 -2.60
CA ALA A 94 0.95 7.40 -2.21
C ALA A 94 1.08 5.88 -1.97
N VAL A 95 0.09 5.25 -1.30
CA VAL A 95 0.04 3.79 -1.12
C VAL A 95 -0.12 3.06 -2.45
N LEU A 96 -1.00 3.55 -3.31
CA LEU A 96 -1.22 2.95 -4.63
C LEU A 96 0.02 2.98 -5.50
N LYS A 97 0.86 4.02 -5.40
CA LYS A 97 2.13 4.12 -6.11
C LYS A 97 3.21 3.18 -5.55
N SER A 98 3.33 3.12 -4.21
CA SER A 98 4.47 2.46 -3.54
C SER A 98 4.25 0.99 -3.21
N SER A 99 3.00 0.57 -2.92
CA SER A 99 2.73 -0.73 -2.28
C SER A 99 1.89 -1.70 -3.09
N LEU A 100 1.52 -1.34 -4.33
CA LEU A 100 0.76 -2.25 -5.18
C LEU A 100 1.57 -3.48 -5.59
N ARG A 101 0.97 -4.65 -5.40
CA ARG A 101 1.54 -5.92 -5.82
C ARG A 101 1.42 -6.11 -7.34
N ARG A 102 2.28 -6.96 -7.90
CA ARG A 102 2.22 -7.38 -9.32
C ARG A 102 0.80 -7.83 -9.67
N GLY A 103 0.29 -7.36 -10.81
CA GLY A 103 -1.07 -7.66 -11.28
C GLY A 103 -2.11 -6.60 -10.90
N TRP A 104 -1.71 -5.52 -10.27
CA TRP A 104 -2.52 -4.33 -10.04
C TRP A 104 -1.94 -3.13 -10.76
N THR A 105 -2.81 -2.32 -11.35
CA THR A 105 -2.48 -1.04 -11.99
C THR A 105 -3.35 0.04 -11.37
N ALA A 106 -2.75 1.11 -10.88
CA ALA A 106 -3.46 2.27 -10.36
C ALA A 106 -2.69 3.56 -10.68
N SER A 107 -3.38 4.68 -10.63
CA SER A 107 -2.80 6.00 -10.70
C SER A 107 -2.61 6.57 -9.29
N GLU A 108 -1.52 7.30 -9.09
CA GLU A 108 -1.33 8.14 -7.90
C GLU A 108 -2.35 9.29 -7.88
N MET A 109 -2.78 9.73 -9.07
CA MET A 109 -3.77 10.79 -9.19
C MET A 109 -5.19 10.25 -9.02
N PRO A 110 -6.02 10.93 -8.22
CA PRO A 110 -7.42 10.57 -8.05
C PRO A 110 -8.22 10.75 -9.34
N VAL A 111 -9.27 9.95 -9.51
CA VAL A 111 -10.20 10.06 -10.64
C VAL A 111 -11.33 11.07 -10.40
N ALA A 112 -11.59 11.38 -9.13
CA ALA A 112 -12.50 12.43 -8.71
C ALA A 112 -11.99 13.05 -7.40
N VAL A 113 -12.15 14.37 -7.26
CA VAL A 113 -11.75 15.14 -6.07
C VAL A 113 -12.84 16.14 -5.75
N SER A 114 -13.14 16.32 -4.47
CA SER A 114 -13.93 17.42 -3.95
C SER A 114 -13.02 18.58 -3.57
N PRO A 115 -13.01 19.70 -4.32
CA PRO A 115 -12.08 20.81 -4.03
C PRO A 115 -12.29 21.43 -2.65
N ARG A 116 -13.52 21.38 -2.13
CA ARG A 116 -13.89 22.00 -0.86
C ARG A 116 -13.46 21.17 0.36
N THR A 117 -13.59 19.84 0.28
CA THR A 117 -13.36 18.93 1.41
C THR A 117 -12.08 18.12 1.26
N GLN A 118 -11.44 18.21 0.09
CA GLN A 118 -10.25 17.43 -0.29
C GLN A 118 -10.46 15.91 -0.25
N ASP A 119 -11.72 15.47 -0.16
CA ASP A 119 -12.05 14.06 -0.31
C ASP A 119 -11.77 13.63 -1.74
N ALA A 120 -11.28 12.41 -1.93
CA ALA A 120 -10.84 11.93 -3.22
C ALA A 120 -11.32 10.49 -3.49
N VAL A 121 -11.48 10.16 -4.78
CA VAL A 121 -11.72 8.78 -5.22
C VAL A 121 -10.60 8.36 -6.13
N TYR A 122 -10.01 7.21 -5.80
CA TYR A 122 -8.97 6.56 -6.60
C TYR A 122 -9.52 5.31 -7.26
N ARG A 123 -8.88 4.94 -8.35
CA ARG A 123 -9.25 3.75 -9.11
C ARG A 123 -8.04 2.86 -9.32
N ALA A 124 -8.19 1.59 -8.97
CA ALA A 124 -7.21 0.55 -9.24
C ALA A 124 -7.85 -0.59 -10.03
N VAL A 125 -7.09 -1.19 -10.92
CA VAL A 125 -7.51 -2.33 -11.75
C VAL A 125 -6.57 -3.49 -11.48
N GLY A 126 -7.11 -4.65 -11.22
CA GLY A 126 -6.31 -5.84 -10.95
C GLY A 126 -7.10 -7.12 -11.07
N ASN A 127 -6.49 -8.21 -10.62
CA ASN A 127 -7.11 -9.53 -10.72
C ASN A 127 -8.48 -9.64 -10.00
N GLY A 128 -8.76 -8.76 -9.03
CA GLY A 128 -10.05 -8.70 -8.33
C GLY A 128 -11.09 -7.79 -9.02
N GLY A 129 -10.82 -7.31 -10.24
CA GLY A 129 -11.69 -6.37 -10.94
C GLY A 129 -11.24 -4.92 -10.80
N VAL A 130 -12.20 -4.01 -10.86
CA VAL A 130 -11.99 -2.58 -10.58
C VAL A 130 -12.26 -2.30 -9.12
N VAL A 131 -11.33 -1.65 -8.45
CA VAL A 131 -11.48 -1.20 -7.06
C VAL A 131 -11.53 0.33 -7.05
N LEU A 132 -12.60 0.87 -6.51
CA LEU A 132 -12.76 2.28 -6.25
C LEU A 132 -12.50 2.53 -4.75
N ILE A 133 -11.61 3.47 -4.46
CA ILE A 133 -11.15 3.74 -3.10
C ILE A 133 -11.50 5.18 -2.77
N GLY A 134 -12.41 5.35 -1.80
CA GLY A 134 -12.76 6.66 -1.26
C GLY A 134 -11.79 7.05 -0.16
N GLU A 135 -11.16 8.22 -0.28
CA GLU A 135 -10.33 8.85 0.74
C GLU A 135 -11.13 9.96 1.41
N GLY A 136 -11.42 9.79 2.70
CA GLY A 136 -12.26 10.68 3.50
C GLY A 136 -13.45 9.96 4.12
N PRO A 137 -14.31 10.66 4.86
CA PRO A 137 -15.51 10.07 5.49
C PRO A 137 -16.43 9.39 4.47
N ALA A 138 -16.91 8.20 4.80
CA ALA A 138 -17.76 7.40 3.92
C ALA A 138 -19.02 8.17 3.46
N THR A 139 -19.62 8.96 4.36
CA THR A 139 -20.82 9.77 4.06
C THR A 139 -20.61 10.77 2.92
N ARG A 140 -19.38 11.29 2.76
CA ARG A 140 -19.05 12.27 1.71
C ARG A 140 -18.54 11.59 0.45
N THR A 141 -17.77 10.53 0.59
CA THR A 141 -17.15 9.82 -0.55
C THR A 141 -18.11 8.88 -1.25
N GLN A 142 -19.18 8.42 -0.60
CA GLN A 142 -20.16 7.46 -1.15
C GLN A 142 -20.74 7.92 -2.50
N LYS A 143 -21.20 9.18 -2.57
CA LYS A 143 -21.76 9.72 -3.83
C LYS A 143 -20.72 9.74 -4.95
N MET A 144 -19.51 10.13 -4.65
CA MET A 144 -18.42 10.18 -5.63
C MET A 144 -18.05 8.77 -6.13
N LEU A 145 -18.04 7.77 -5.23
CA LEU A 145 -17.82 6.36 -5.56
C LEU A 145 -18.92 5.81 -6.46
N GLU A 146 -20.19 6.12 -6.16
CA GLU A 146 -21.34 5.72 -6.99
C GLU A 146 -21.31 6.35 -8.38
N ASP A 147 -20.96 7.64 -8.47
CA ASP A 147 -20.83 8.33 -9.75
C ASP A 147 -19.71 7.73 -10.59
N GLU A 148 -18.57 7.41 -10.00
CA GLU A 148 -17.47 6.75 -10.70
C GLU A 148 -17.81 5.29 -11.07
N ARG A 149 -18.53 4.55 -10.22
CA ARG A 149 -19.06 3.23 -10.56
C ARG A 149 -19.94 3.27 -11.80
N ARG A 150 -20.85 4.28 -11.89
CA ARG A 150 -21.71 4.45 -13.06
C ARG A 150 -20.92 4.75 -14.34
N ARG A 151 -19.82 5.51 -14.22
CA ARG A 151 -18.90 5.76 -15.35
C ARG A 151 -18.21 4.48 -15.80
N VAL A 152 -17.67 3.70 -14.86
CA VAL A 152 -17.03 2.42 -15.15
C VAL A 152 -18.03 1.44 -15.77
N ALA A 153 -19.23 1.29 -15.19
CA ALA A 153 -20.26 0.35 -15.64
C ALA A 153 -20.77 0.64 -17.06
N ARG A 154 -20.80 1.91 -17.50
CA ARG A 154 -21.17 2.27 -18.88
C ARG A 154 -20.21 1.71 -19.91
N ILE A 155 -18.95 1.52 -19.57
CA ILE A 155 -17.91 1.11 -20.51
C ILE A 155 -17.57 -0.36 -20.33
N LEU A 156 -17.69 -0.86 -19.12
CA LEU A 156 -17.32 -2.20 -18.69
C LEU A 156 -18.47 -2.82 -17.85
N PRO A 157 -19.63 -3.13 -18.46
CA PRO A 157 -20.80 -3.58 -17.71
C PRO A 157 -20.56 -4.93 -16.98
N ASN A 158 -19.66 -5.76 -17.50
CA ASN A 158 -19.40 -7.11 -16.98
C ASN A 158 -18.21 -7.16 -16.00
N VAL A 159 -17.63 -6.02 -15.60
CA VAL A 159 -16.48 -5.99 -14.69
C VAL A 159 -16.96 -5.73 -13.26
N THR A 160 -16.52 -6.56 -12.35
CA THR A 160 -16.81 -6.40 -10.91
C THR A 160 -16.16 -5.11 -10.40
N VAL A 161 -16.97 -4.25 -9.77
CA VAL A 161 -16.52 -3.02 -9.10
C VAL A 161 -16.68 -3.19 -7.60
N THR A 162 -15.60 -3.04 -6.86
CA THR A 162 -15.56 -3.13 -5.38
C THR A 162 -15.23 -1.77 -4.79
N PHE A 163 -15.92 -1.39 -3.72
CA PHE A 163 -15.64 -0.18 -2.95
C PHE A 163 -14.76 -0.49 -1.74
N LEU A 164 -13.80 0.37 -1.48
CA LEU A 164 -13.04 0.43 -0.24
C LEU A 164 -13.05 1.87 0.28
N HIS A 165 -13.17 2.02 1.58
CA HIS A 165 -13.12 3.32 2.25
C HIS A 165 -11.86 3.41 3.09
N VAL A 166 -11.16 4.54 2.99
CA VAL A 166 -10.01 4.90 3.82
C VAL A 166 -10.33 6.26 4.44
N GLY A 167 -10.41 6.31 5.76
CA GLY A 167 -10.82 7.52 6.46
C GLY A 167 -10.99 7.29 7.96
N PRO A 168 -11.62 8.23 8.66
CA PRO A 168 -11.77 8.19 10.11
C PRO A 168 -12.87 7.23 10.62
N ASP A 169 -13.67 6.63 9.73
CA ASP A 169 -14.78 5.77 10.09
C ASP A 169 -14.29 4.43 10.67
N GLU A 170 -15.04 3.84 11.61
CA GLU A 170 -14.68 2.57 12.27
C GLU A 170 -14.54 1.40 11.29
N ASP A 171 -15.38 1.37 10.24
CA ASP A 171 -15.36 0.34 9.19
C ASP A 171 -14.34 0.63 8.08
N ALA A 172 -13.63 1.76 8.15
CA ALA A 172 -12.65 2.14 7.14
C ALA A 172 -11.44 1.20 7.17
N VAL A 173 -10.90 0.93 6.00
CA VAL A 173 -9.66 0.14 5.87
C VAL A 173 -8.48 1.01 6.29
N PRO A 174 -7.70 0.61 7.31
CA PRO A 174 -6.49 1.35 7.67
C PRO A 174 -5.53 1.42 6.48
N LEU A 175 -4.91 2.59 6.28
CA LEU A 175 -4.06 2.88 5.12
C LEU A 175 -2.98 1.80 4.88
N HIS A 176 -2.29 1.36 5.95
CA HIS A 176 -1.25 0.32 5.89
C HIS A 176 -1.76 -1.08 5.52
N LYS A 177 -3.09 -1.32 5.59
CA LYS A 177 -3.71 -2.60 5.21
C LYS A 177 -4.33 -2.56 3.81
N LEU A 178 -4.41 -1.39 3.17
CA LEU A 178 -5.11 -1.19 1.90
C LEU A 178 -4.60 -2.14 0.81
N ALA A 179 -3.31 -2.16 0.52
CA ALA A 179 -2.71 -3.02 -0.51
C ALA A 179 -2.95 -4.52 -0.22
N ARG A 180 -2.91 -4.91 1.06
CA ARG A 180 -3.21 -6.30 1.48
C ARG A 180 -4.70 -6.63 1.31
N ARG A 181 -5.60 -5.68 1.62
CA ARG A 181 -7.05 -5.89 1.44
C ARG A 181 -7.38 -6.08 -0.03
N MET A 182 -6.82 -5.23 -0.91
CA MET A 182 -6.96 -5.37 -2.36
C MET A 182 -6.47 -6.73 -2.87
N SER A 183 -5.29 -7.18 -2.43
CA SER A 183 -4.72 -8.46 -2.87
C SER A 183 -5.51 -9.70 -2.43
N ARG A 184 -6.42 -9.57 -1.47
CA ARG A 184 -7.30 -10.64 -0.97
C ARG A 184 -8.66 -10.70 -1.65
N LEU A 185 -8.94 -9.75 -2.54
CA LEU A 185 -10.19 -9.79 -3.31
C LEU A 185 -10.26 -11.03 -4.18
N LYS A 186 -11.47 -11.56 -4.34
CA LYS A 186 -11.72 -12.71 -5.21
C LYS A 186 -11.29 -12.39 -6.64
N ARG A 187 -10.53 -13.28 -7.25
CA ARG A 187 -10.10 -13.11 -8.65
C ARG A 187 -11.30 -13.16 -9.57
N SER A 188 -11.47 -12.14 -10.40
CA SER A 188 -12.52 -12.02 -11.40
C SER A 188 -11.96 -11.76 -12.79
N LEU A 189 -10.70 -11.31 -12.90
CA LEU A 189 -10.03 -11.01 -14.16
C LEU A 189 -8.71 -11.75 -14.29
N ASN A 190 -8.39 -12.17 -15.50
CA ASN A 190 -7.07 -12.67 -15.87
C ASN A 190 -6.10 -11.52 -16.23
N LYS A 191 -4.82 -11.83 -16.44
CA LYS A 191 -3.80 -10.81 -16.69
C LYS A 191 -4.04 -10.00 -17.99
N ALA A 192 -4.53 -10.65 -19.05
CA ALA A 192 -4.84 -10.01 -20.32
C ALA A 192 -6.05 -9.07 -20.18
N GLU A 193 -7.07 -9.52 -19.47
CA GLU A 193 -8.27 -8.71 -19.17
C GLU A 193 -7.94 -7.50 -18.32
N VAL A 194 -7.06 -7.62 -17.32
CA VAL A 194 -6.59 -6.48 -16.52
C VAL A 194 -5.96 -5.40 -17.42
N HIS A 195 -5.12 -5.80 -18.39
CA HIS A 195 -4.54 -4.85 -19.34
C HIS A 195 -5.60 -4.20 -20.23
N ALA A 196 -6.54 -4.99 -20.77
CA ALA A 196 -7.61 -4.47 -21.62
C ALA A 196 -8.52 -3.49 -20.86
N VAL A 197 -8.92 -3.83 -19.63
CA VAL A 197 -9.71 -2.99 -18.73
C VAL A 197 -8.96 -1.70 -18.39
N SER A 198 -7.69 -1.82 -17.99
CA SER A 198 -6.85 -0.67 -17.66
C SER A 198 -6.72 0.30 -18.84
N ASN A 199 -6.48 -0.19 -20.04
CA ASN A 199 -6.37 0.63 -21.26
C ASN A 199 -7.68 1.35 -21.59
N ARG A 200 -8.81 0.66 -21.51
CA ARG A 200 -10.13 1.29 -21.75
C ARG A 200 -10.45 2.37 -20.72
N LEU A 201 -10.10 2.15 -19.45
CA LEU A 201 -10.34 3.13 -18.39
C LEU A 201 -9.36 4.30 -18.44
N SER A 202 -8.14 4.12 -18.93
CA SER A 202 -7.17 5.20 -19.08
C SER A 202 -7.54 6.18 -20.19
N SER A 203 -8.24 5.71 -21.22
CA SER A 203 -8.75 6.59 -22.28
C SER A 203 -9.84 7.56 -21.79
N LEU A 204 -10.58 7.21 -20.73
CA LEU A 204 -11.55 8.11 -20.10
C LEU A 204 -10.90 9.28 -19.36
N GLY A 205 -9.74 9.06 -18.73
CA GLY A 205 -9.04 10.10 -17.96
C GLY A 205 -8.42 11.20 -18.83
N LYS A 206 -8.16 10.91 -20.10
CA LYS A 206 -7.60 11.91 -21.03
C LYS A 206 -8.60 12.97 -21.48
N ASN A 207 -9.89 12.72 -21.34
CA ASN A 207 -10.94 13.67 -21.74
C ASN A 207 -11.41 14.59 -20.59
N GLY A 208 -10.75 14.54 -19.44
CA GLY A 208 -11.20 15.23 -18.21
C GLY A 208 -10.52 16.56 -17.89
N LEU A 209 -9.60 17.04 -18.71
CA LEU A 209 -9.17 18.44 -18.58
C LEU A 209 -10.33 19.32 -19.10
N PRO A 210 -10.91 20.21 -18.26
CA PRO A 210 -11.87 21.17 -18.73
C PRO A 210 -11.12 22.24 -19.57
N ILE A 211 -10.80 21.87 -20.82
CA ILE A 211 -10.33 22.85 -21.77
C ILE A 211 -11.57 23.68 -22.10
N PRO A 212 -11.62 24.99 -21.76
CA PRO A 212 -12.74 25.83 -22.12
C PRO A 212 -12.99 25.73 -23.63
N LYS A 213 -14.23 25.47 -24.01
CA LYS A 213 -14.60 25.38 -25.44
C LYS A 213 -14.16 26.69 -26.11
N GLY A 214 -13.27 26.60 -27.10
CA GLY A 214 -12.76 27.74 -27.86
C GLY A 214 -11.29 28.09 -27.67
N ILE A 215 -10.57 27.43 -26.77
CA ILE A 215 -9.12 27.62 -26.61
C ILE A 215 -8.42 26.39 -27.19
N ASP A 216 -7.75 26.56 -28.31
CA ASP A 216 -6.83 25.58 -28.89
C ASP A 216 -5.48 25.72 -28.17
N PRO A 217 -5.06 24.73 -27.32
CA PRO A 217 -3.82 24.84 -26.54
C PRO A 217 -2.57 24.91 -27.44
N MET A 218 -2.65 24.52 -28.70
CA MET A 218 -1.56 24.64 -29.67
C MET A 218 -1.47 26.03 -30.34
N LYS A 219 -2.48 26.88 -30.15
CA LYS A 219 -2.54 28.23 -30.73
C LYS A 219 -2.41 29.38 -29.73
N VAL A 220 -2.16 29.07 -28.47
CA VAL A 220 -1.91 30.10 -27.42
C VAL A 220 -0.56 30.76 -27.72
N ARG A 221 -0.59 31.93 -28.35
CA ARG A 221 0.60 32.79 -28.47
C ARG A 221 0.99 33.32 -27.08
N ALA A 222 2.26 33.14 -26.72
CA ALA A 222 2.81 33.78 -25.53
C ALA A 222 2.59 35.30 -25.58
N PRO A 223 2.19 35.97 -24.48
CA PRO A 223 2.06 37.41 -24.44
C PRO A 223 3.40 38.05 -24.75
N ARG A 224 3.41 39.07 -25.65
CA ARG A 224 4.61 39.83 -25.97
C ARG A 224 5.06 40.57 -24.70
N PRO A 225 6.34 40.50 -24.32
CA PRO A 225 6.88 41.34 -23.25
C PRO A 225 6.77 42.80 -23.67
N ARG A 226 6.30 43.65 -22.74
CA ARG A 226 6.32 45.12 -22.87
C ARG A 226 7.69 45.62 -22.54
#